data_6b487a1c44184eea64c5703731b6ac51
#
_entry.id   6b487a1c44184eea64c5703731b6ac51
#
_cell.length_a   1.000
_cell.length_b   1.000
_cell.length_c   1.000
_cell.angle_alpha   90.00
_cell.angle_beta   90.00
_cell.angle_gamma   90.00
#
_symmetry.space_group_name_H-M   'P 1'
#
loop_
_entity.id
_entity.type
_entity.pdbx_description
1 polymer ?
#
loop_
_entity_poly.entity_id
_entity_poly.type
_entity_poly.pdbx_seq_one_letter_code
_entity_poly.pdbx_strand_id
1 'polypeptide(L)'
;MWIRGFLTLVGLTYAGLGAWCLARPEQTARSIGFELIPGAGVSEYMVVYGGLELALGLLFLQPWLRPERLPAMLEACFLIHLCLVAVRSWTLLTIPGIPSFTKSLAVGEWSILIVSAACLWWARSTAAGTSPVVGP
;
A
#
# COMPACT_ATOMS: atom_id res chain seq x y z
N MET A 1 -15.15 -3.11 -12.58
CA MET A 1 -15.66 -2.23 -11.51
C MET A 1 -15.04 -2.53 -10.14
N TRP A 2 -14.96 -3.77 -9.71
CA TRP A 2 -14.44 -4.16 -8.39
C TRP A 2 -12.95 -3.87 -8.16
N ILE A 3 -12.06 -4.01 -9.17
CA ILE A 3 -10.62 -3.67 -9.04
C ILE A 3 -10.44 -2.17 -8.71
N ARG A 4 -11.24 -1.30 -9.34
CA ARG A 4 -11.22 0.13 -9.02
C ARG A 4 -11.66 0.39 -7.57
N GLY A 5 -12.71 -0.31 -7.11
CA GLY A 5 -13.16 -0.24 -5.72
C GLY A 5 -12.08 -0.70 -4.72
N PHE A 6 -11.37 -1.78 -5.03
CA PHE A 6 -10.24 -2.24 -4.24
C PHE A 6 -9.11 -1.19 -4.14
N LEU A 7 -8.66 -0.63 -5.28
CA LEU A 7 -7.63 0.42 -5.27
C LEU A 7 -8.10 1.69 -4.55
N THR A 8 -9.41 2.01 -4.61
CA THR A 8 -9.98 3.12 -3.84
C THR A 8 -9.86 2.87 -2.33
N LEU A 9 -10.19 1.67 -1.86
CA LEU A 9 -10.06 1.31 -0.45
C LEU A 9 -8.60 1.43 0.01
N VAL A 10 -7.66 0.88 -0.76
CA VAL A 10 -6.23 1.00 -0.49
C VAL A 10 -5.80 2.46 -0.48
N GLY A 11 -6.20 3.25 -1.49
CA GLY A 11 -5.87 4.66 -1.60
C GLY A 11 -6.37 5.50 -0.43
N LEU A 12 -7.61 5.27 0.00
CA LEU A 12 -8.19 5.97 1.17
C LEU A 12 -7.49 5.56 2.47
N THR A 13 -7.09 4.29 2.60
CA THR A 13 -6.33 3.83 3.77
C THR A 13 -4.98 4.53 3.86
N TYR A 14 -4.21 4.58 2.78
CA TYR A 14 -2.92 5.27 2.73
C TYR A 14 -3.08 6.78 2.96
N ALA A 15 -4.06 7.42 2.30
CA ALA A 15 -4.31 8.85 2.49
C ALA A 15 -4.71 9.17 3.94
N GLY A 16 -5.53 8.33 4.56
CA GLY A 16 -5.94 8.47 5.96
C GLY A 16 -4.77 8.29 6.94
N LEU A 17 -3.92 7.26 6.73
CA LEU A 17 -2.71 7.05 7.53
C LEU A 17 -1.73 8.22 7.38
N GLY A 18 -1.46 8.66 6.16
CA GLY A 18 -0.59 9.80 5.88
C GLY A 18 -1.11 11.07 6.54
N ALA A 19 -2.39 11.38 6.42
CA ALA A 19 -3.01 12.53 7.07
C ALA A 19 -2.91 12.44 8.60
N TRP A 20 -3.09 11.26 9.18
CA TRP A 20 -2.94 11.05 10.62
C TRP A 20 -1.49 11.24 11.08
N CYS A 21 -0.51 10.71 10.34
CA CYS A 21 0.91 10.90 10.63
C CYS A 21 1.32 12.38 10.56
N LEU A 22 0.76 13.15 9.61
CA LEU A 22 0.99 14.59 9.51
C LEU A 22 0.34 15.37 10.66
N ALA A 23 -0.88 15.01 11.05
CA ALA A 23 -1.62 15.71 12.09
C ALA A 23 -1.10 15.41 13.51
N ARG A 24 -0.55 14.21 13.74
CA ARG A 24 -0.11 13.74 15.07
C ARG A 24 1.16 12.90 15.00
N PRO A 25 2.30 13.48 14.55
CA PRO A 25 3.51 12.73 14.27
C PRO A 25 4.08 11.99 15.48
N GLU A 26 4.12 12.61 16.66
CA GLU A 26 4.63 11.97 17.86
C GLU A 26 3.76 10.79 18.33
N GLN A 27 2.44 10.93 18.24
CA GLN A 27 1.51 9.88 18.65
C GLN A 27 1.61 8.66 17.73
N THR A 28 1.62 8.89 16.42
CA THR A 28 1.71 7.83 15.42
C THR A 28 3.08 7.16 15.43
N ALA A 29 4.16 7.91 15.60
CA ALA A 29 5.51 7.38 15.76
C ALA A 29 5.61 6.43 16.96
N ARG A 30 5.12 6.84 18.14
CA ARG A 30 5.11 5.99 19.34
C ARG A 30 4.32 4.69 19.15
N SER A 31 3.23 4.72 18.37
CA SER A 31 2.42 3.52 18.11
C SER A 31 3.18 2.43 17.38
N ILE A 32 4.19 2.80 16.58
CA ILE A 32 5.08 1.87 15.86
C ILE A 32 6.45 1.70 16.52
N GLY A 33 6.64 2.29 17.71
CA GLY A 33 7.85 2.11 18.52
C GLY A 33 8.97 3.12 18.21
N PHE A 34 8.67 4.26 17.59
CA PHE A 34 9.64 5.33 17.34
C PHE A 34 9.60 6.40 18.42
N GLU A 35 10.79 6.84 18.86
CA GLU A 35 10.99 8.07 19.60
C GLU A 35 11.59 9.12 18.65
N LEU A 36 10.86 10.19 18.40
CA LEU A 36 11.28 11.24 17.49
C LEU A 36 12.19 12.25 18.17
N ILE A 37 13.35 12.48 17.58
CA ILE A 37 14.23 13.59 17.99
C ILE A 37 13.59 14.90 17.52
N PRO A 38 13.40 15.91 18.40
CA PRO A 38 12.84 17.20 18.02
C PRO A 38 13.58 17.83 16.83
N GLY A 39 12.84 18.46 15.93
CA GLY A 39 13.38 19.05 14.71
C GLY A 39 13.55 18.01 13.60
N ALA A 40 14.78 17.54 13.36
CA ALA A 40 15.09 16.66 12.24
C ALA A 40 14.29 15.34 12.25
N GLY A 41 14.18 14.66 13.39
CA GLY A 41 13.45 13.40 13.48
C GLY A 41 11.97 13.55 13.19
N VAL A 42 11.34 14.62 13.69
CA VAL A 42 9.94 14.93 13.39
C VAL A 42 9.76 15.24 11.90
N SER A 43 10.65 16.04 11.33
CA SER A 43 10.60 16.40 9.90
C SER A 43 10.70 15.16 9.01
N GLU A 44 11.70 14.30 9.22
CA GLU A 44 11.87 13.08 8.42
C GLU A 44 10.69 12.12 8.55
N TYR A 45 10.16 11.96 9.78
CA TYR A 45 8.98 11.14 10.00
C TYR A 45 7.77 11.65 9.22
N MET A 46 7.52 12.96 9.26
CA MET A 46 6.39 13.57 8.54
C MET A 46 6.55 13.45 7.01
N VAL A 47 7.77 13.55 6.49
CA VAL A 47 8.03 13.38 5.04
C VAL A 47 7.76 11.95 4.62
N VAL A 48 8.28 10.95 5.35
CA VAL A 48 8.17 9.54 4.94
C VAL A 48 6.80 8.96 5.31
N TYR A 49 6.37 9.07 6.55
CA TYR A 49 5.10 8.46 7.02
C TYR A 49 3.87 9.35 6.79
N GLY A 50 4.09 10.64 6.54
CA GLY A 50 3.01 11.54 6.15
C GLY A 50 2.95 11.75 4.65
N GLY A 51 3.98 12.38 4.09
CA GLY A 51 4.01 12.81 2.69
C GLY A 51 3.99 11.65 1.70
N LEU A 52 4.85 10.64 1.88
CA LEU A 52 4.90 9.48 0.99
C LEU A 52 3.62 8.64 1.07
N GLU A 53 3.09 8.40 2.27
CA GLU A 53 1.82 7.68 2.45
C GLU A 53 0.66 8.42 1.76
N LEU A 54 0.59 9.75 1.91
CA LEU A 54 -0.40 10.56 1.22
C LEU A 54 -0.25 10.48 -0.31
N ALA A 55 0.99 10.51 -0.82
CA ALA A 55 1.26 10.38 -2.25
C ALA A 55 0.83 9.01 -2.78
N LEU A 56 1.09 7.92 -2.05
CA LEU A 56 0.61 6.57 -2.40
C LEU A 56 -0.91 6.52 -2.42
N GLY A 57 -1.58 7.14 -1.43
CA GLY A 57 -3.03 7.26 -1.42
C GLY A 57 -3.58 7.92 -2.68
N LEU A 58 -3.03 9.08 -3.05
CA LEU A 58 -3.41 9.81 -4.27
C LEU A 58 -3.10 9.02 -5.55
N LEU A 59 -1.98 8.26 -5.55
CA LEU A 59 -1.60 7.41 -6.68
C LEU A 59 -2.67 6.35 -6.94
N PHE A 60 -3.12 5.63 -5.91
CA PHE A 60 -4.13 4.57 -6.06
C PHE A 60 -5.54 5.09 -6.34
N LEU A 61 -5.81 6.37 -6.10
CA LEU A 61 -7.07 7.04 -6.49
C LEU A 61 -7.07 7.54 -7.95
N GLN A 62 -5.91 7.59 -8.63
CA GLN A 62 -5.82 8.08 -10.02
C GLN A 62 -6.77 7.38 -11.02
N PRO A 63 -7.09 6.06 -10.92
CA PRO A 63 -8.01 5.41 -11.86
C PRO A 63 -9.42 6.01 -11.91
N TRP A 64 -9.80 6.87 -10.96
CA TRP A 64 -11.04 7.64 -11.03
C TRP A 64 -10.98 8.80 -12.01
N LEU A 65 -9.83 9.45 -12.10
CA LEU A 65 -9.59 10.58 -13.01
C LEU A 65 -9.06 10.10 -14.37
N ARG A 66 -8.34 8.98 -14.39
CA ARG A 66 -7.68 8.41 -15.57
C ARG A 66 -7.87 6.89 -15.59
N PRO A 67 -9.00 6.40 -16.11
CA PRO A 67 -9.33 4.96 -16.13
C PRO A 67 -8.28 4.07 -16.81
N GLU A 68 -7.58 4.61 -17.80
CA GLU A 68 -6.50 3.94 -18.53
C GLU A 68 -5.30 3.56 -17.64
N ARG A 69 -5.14 4.22 -16.49
CA ARG A 69 -4.07 3.92 -15.52
C ARG A 69 -4.38 2.75 -14.60
N LEU A 70 -5.59 2.20 -14.65
CA LEU A 70 -6.01 1.14 -13.74
C LEU A 70 -5.04 -0.07 -13.72
N PRO A 71 -4.58 -0.62 -14.87
CA PRO A 71 -3.64 -1.73 -14.86
C PRO A 71 -2.30 -1.37 -14.20
N ALA A 72 -1.74 -0.21 -14.56
CA ALA A 72 -0.45 0.24 -14.00
C ALA A 72 -0.54 0.48 -12.49
N MET A 73 -1.64 1.04 -11.99
CA MET A 73 -1.83 1.27 -10.55
C MET A 73 -2.03 -0.04 -9.79
N LEU A 74 -2.64 -1.05 -10.40
CA LEU A 74 -2.77 -2.37 -9.82
C LEU A 74 -1.41 -3.07 -9.73
N GLU A 75 -0.59 -2.98 -10.76
CA GLU A 75 0.79 -3.50 -10.76
C GLU A 75 1.65 -2.78 -9.71
N ALA A 76 1.56 -1.45 -9.61
CA ALA A 76 2.24 -0.67 -8.59
C ALA A 76 1.80 -1.09 -7.17
N CYS A 77 0.50 -1.27 -6.95
CA CYS A 77 -0.03 -1.75 -5.67
C CYS A 77 0.56 -3.12 -5.30
N PHE A 78 0.57 -4.07 -6.23
CA PHE A 78 1.16 -5.38 -6.01
C PHE A 78 2.65 -5.31 -5.67
N LEU A 79 3.45 -4.57 -6.46
CA LEU A 79 4.91 -4.47 -6.25
C LEU A 79 5.26 -3.80 -4.93
N ILE A 80 4.58 -2.72 -4.57
CA ILE A 80 4.77 -2.02 -3.30
C ILE A 80 4.50 -2.97 -2.13
N HIS A 81 3.35 -3.66 -2.14
CA HIS A 81 3.00 -4.57 -1.05
C HIS A 81 3.87 -5.83 -1.04
N LEU A 82 4.35 -6.31 -2.17
CA LEU A 82 5.33 -7.39 -2.23
C LEU A 82 6.61 -7.02 -1.47
N CYS A 83 7.15 -5.83 -1.70
CA CYS A 83 8.33 -5.33 -1.00
C CYS A 83 8.06 -5.12 0.50
N LEU A 84 6.94 -4.48 0.85
CA LEU A 84 6.54 -4.24 2.24
C LEU A 84 6.42 -5.55 3.00
N VAL A 85 5.67 -6.52 2.45
CA VAL A 85 5.44 -7.82 3.07
C VAL A 85 6.72 -8.63 3.21
N ALA A 86 7.61 -8.61 2.21
CA ALA A 86 8.89 -9.29 2.28
C ALA A 86 9.74 -8.76 3.44
N VAL A 87 9.90 -7.44 3.54
CA VAL A 87 10.69 -6.81 4.62
C VAL A 87 9.99 -6.99 5.98
N ARG A 88 8.66 -6.80 6.03
CA ARG A 88 7.88 -6.96 7.26
C ARG A 88 7.97 -8.39 7.80
N SER A 89 7.83 -9.39 6.95
CA SER A 89 7.94 -10.80 7.36
C SER A 89 9.33 -11.13 7.86
N TRP A 90 10.37 -10.64 7.19
CA TRP A 90 11.74 -10.76 7.65
C TRP A 90 11.93 -10.16 9.04
N THR A 91 11.49 -8.92 9.25
CA THR A 91 11.65 -8.24 10.54
C THR A 91 10.86 -8.90 11.66
N LEU A 92 9.64 -9.39 11.39
CA LEU A 92 8.83 -10.13 12.36
C LEU A 92 9.49 -11.45 12.80
N LEU A 93 10.28 -12.08 11.94
CA LEU A 93 11.00 -13.34 12.23
C LEU A 93 12.32 -13.11 12.96
N THR A 94 12.98 -11.97 12.73
CA THR A 94 14.36 -11.73 13.19
C THR A 94 14.48 -10.74 14.35
N ILE A 95 13.49 -9.85 14.53
CA ILE A 95 13.54 -8.80 15.55
C ILE A 95 12.53 -9.08 16.67
N PRO A 96 12.97 -9.28 17.91
CA PRO A 96 12.06 -9.46 19.04
C PRO A 96 11.43 -8.14 19.49
N GLY A 97 10.32 -8.22 20.21
CA GLY A 97 9.71 -7.06 20.88
C GLY A 97 8.87 -6.13 19.97
N ILE A 98 8.52 -6.58 18.78
CA ILE A 98 7.70 -5.76 17.85
C ILE A 98 6.30 -5.51 18.44
N PRO A 99 5.82 -4.24 18.48
CA PRO A 99 4.52 -3.87 19.02
C PRO A 99 3.34 -4.56 18.31
N SER A 100 2.24 -4.78 19.05
CA SER A 100 1.02 -5.39 18.50
C SER A 100 0.41 -4.58 17.36
N PHE A 101 0.48 -3.27 17.41
CA PHE A 101 0.03 -2.39 16.33
C PHE A 101 0.76 -2.67 15.02
N THR A 102 2.10 -2.82 15.06
CA THR A 102 2.90 -3.17 13.88
C THR A 102 2.53 -4.55 13.31
N LYS A 103 2.19 -5.51 14.18
CA LYS A 103 1.68 -6.81 13.75
C LYS A 103 0.31 -6.70 13.05
N SER A 104 -0.55 -5.80 13.51
CA SER A 104 -1.83 -5.53 12.84
C SER A 104 -1.65 -4.90 11.46
N LEU A 105 -0.66 -4.01 11.29
CA LEU A 105 -0.30 -3.46 9.98
C LEU A 105 0.15 -4.58 9.02
N ALA A 106 0.94 -5.55 9.52
CA ALA A 106 1.37 -6.70 8.72
C ALA A 106 0.18 -7.48 8.13
N VAL A 107 -0.89 -7.69 8.91
CA VAL A 107 -2.10 -8.37 8.41
C VAL A 107 -2.75 -7.57 7.28
N GLY A 108 -2.82 -6.25 7.41
CA GLY A 108 -3.31 -5.35 6.34
C GLY A 108 -2.47 -5.44 5.07
N GLU A 109 -1.14 -5.34 5.21
CA GLU A 109 -0.18 -5.44 4.10
C GLU A 109 -0.30 -6.78 3.36
N TRP A 110 -0.36 -7.91 4.09
CA TRP A 110 -0.58 -9.24 3.51
C TRP A 110 -1.92 -9.35 2.78
N SER A 111 -2.99 -8.81 3.37
CA SER A 111 -4.31 -8.83 2.75
C SER A 111 -4.31 -8.08 1.42
N ILE A 112 -3.70 -6.90 1.37
CA ILE A 112 -3.60 -6.10 0.13
C ILE A 112 -2.74 -6.83 -0.91
N LEU A 113 -1.62 -7.45 -0.52
CA LEU A 113 -0.79 -8.24 -1.42
C LEU A 113 -1.57 -9.39 -2.06
N ILE A 114 -2.28 -10.19 -1.26
CA ILE A 114 -3.05 -11.34 -1.75
C ILE A 114 -4.15 -10.87 -2.72
N VAL A 115 -4.90 -9.83 -2.35
CA VAL A 115 -5.98 -9.32 -3.19
C VAL A 115 -5.43 -8.72 -4.49
N SER A 116 -4.34 -7.95 -4.44
CA SER A 116 -3.73 -7.39 -5.65
C SER A 116 -3.18 -8.46 -6.59
N ALA A 117 -2.57 -9.53 -6.04
CA ALA A 117 -2.13 -10.69 -6.81
C ALA A 117 -3.30 -11.40 -7.51
N ALA A 118 -4.39 -11.63 -6.78
CA ALA A 118 -5.60 -12.24 -7.33
C ALA A 118 -6.24 -11.38 -8.44
N CYS A 119 -6.28 -10.04 -8.24
CA CYS A 119 -6.74 -9.09 -9.24
C CYS A 119 -5.90 -9.12 -10.53
N LEU A 120 -4.57 -9.17 -10.39
CA LEU A 120 -3.66 -9.25 -11.52
C LEU A 120 -3.81 -10.56 -12.28
N TRP A 121 -3.89 -11.67 -11.56
CA TRP A 121 -4.10 -12.98 -12.16
C TRP A 121 -5.41 -13.02 -12.97
N TRP A 122 -6.50 -12.55 -12.36
CA TRP A 122 -7.80 -12.51 -13.01
C TRP A 122 -7.81 -11.59 -14.25
N ALA A 123 -7.22 -10.42 -14.16
CA ALA A 123 -7.13 -9.47 -15.29
C ALA A 123 -6.34 -10.07 -16.48
N ARG A 124 -5.26 -10.81 -16.20
CA ARG A 124 -4.47 -11.49 -17.25
C ARG A 124 -5.22 -12.68 -17.87
N SER A 125 -5.94 -13.46 -17.07
CA SER A 125 -6.73 -14.60 -17.55
C SER A 125 -7.85 -14.16 -18.50
N THR A 126 -8.53 -13.04 -18.20
CA THR A 126 -9.58 -12.51 -19.05
C THR A 126 -9.04 -11.92 -20.35
N ALA A 127 -7.86 -11.31 -20.32
CA ALA A 127 -7.21 -10.78 -21.54
C ALA A 127 -6.75 -11.91 -22.49
N ALA A 128 -6.26 -13.02 -21.95
CA ALA A 128 -5.82 -14.16 -22.75
C ALA A 128 -6.97 -14.88 -23.49
N GLY A 129 -8.18 -14.89 -22.90
CA GLY A 129 -9.38 -15.51 -23.51
C GLY A 129 -10.02 -14.72 -24.65
N THR A 130 -9.60 -13.48 -24.89
CA THR A 130 -10.16 -12.59 -25.94
C THR A 130 -9.30 -12.48 -27.19
N SER A 131 -8.20 -13.21 -27.30
CA SER A 131 -7.39 -13.25 -28.53
C SER A 131 -8.21 -13.94 -29.66
N PRO A 132 -8.49 -13.27 -30.80
CA PRO A 132 -9.18 -13.92 -31.91
C PRO A 132 -8.27 -15.03 -32.46
N VAL A 133 -8.83 -16.22 -32.61
CA VAL A 133 -8.22 -17.29 -33.37
C VAL A 133 -8.10 -16.78 -34.79
N VAL A 134 -6.91 -16.33 -35.18
CA VAL A 134 -6.59 -16.08 -36.60
C VAL A 134 -6.51 -17.46 -37.23
N GLY A 135 -7.61 -17.88 -37.86
CA GLY A 135 -7.64 -19.08 -38.69
C GLY A 135 -6.74 -18.91 -39.93
N PRO A 136 -6.25 -20.02 -40.50
CA PRO A 136 -5.36 -20.04 -41.65
C PRO A 136 -6.00 -19.51 -42.93
#